data_8b5a9f939cf564350fd04d5efe8927d2
#
_entry.id   8b5a9f939cf564350fd04d5efe8927d2
#
_cell.length_a   1.000
_cell.length_b   1.000
_cell.length_c   1.000
_cell.angle_alpha   90.00
_cell.angle_beta   90.00
_cell.angle_gamma   90.00
#
_symmetry.space_group_name_H-M   'P 1'
#
loop_
_entity.id
_entity.type
_entity.pdbx_description
1 polymer ?
#
loop_
_entity_poly.entity_id
_entity_poly.type
_entity_poly.pdbx_seq_one_letter_code
_entity_poly.pdbx_strand_id
1 'polypeptide(L)'
;MNPFKFTWAVLLSLVAAATAGAAVLPWMSLEEITGRAEVIVLGTVESAEGAWSEDGRIIVTRSTVSVERALKGGPRAQVIVETPGGRVGDQTLIASGAPVFRAGDRVVLFLEPAGAADPGAAPRHAVVGWNLGRMSVRREPRTGRDLVEDRTAGSLYLDRQGRPVGPERSGKGPAELKQFLGEVERLVAAGPRRDGR
;
A
#
# COMPACT_ATOMS: atom_id res chain seq x y z
N MET A 1 -59.60 -1.39 -4.48
CA MET A 1 -58.20 -1.77 -4.30
C MET A 1 -57.33 -0.65 -4.89
N ASN A 2 -56.68 0.13 -4.04
CA ASN A 2 -56.04 1.38 -4.42
C ASN A 2 -54.62 1.13 -4.97
N PRO A 3 -54.33 1.38 -6.25
CA PRO A 3 -53.02 1.14 -6.85
C PRO A 3 -51.89 2.06 -6.34
N PHE A 4 -52.26 3.13 -5.66
CA PHE A 4 -51.28 4.11 -5.15
C PHE A 4 -50.45 3.65 -3.96
N LYS A 5 -50.82 2.59 -3.25
CA LYS A 5 -50.08 2.07 -2.09
C LYS A 5 -48.91 1.14 -2.46
N PHE A 6 -48.91 0.62 -3.68
CA PHE A 6 -47.83 -0.29 -4.13
C PHE A 6 -46.60 0.46 -4.69
N THR A 7 -46.79 1.66 -5.20
CA THR A 7 -45.71 2.45 -5.81
C THR A 7 -44.74 3.03 -4.78
N TRP A 8 -45.21 3.31 -3.55
CA TRP A 8 -44.37 3.87 -2.49
C TRP A 8 -43.50 2.79 -1.80
N ALA A 9 -43.92 1.55 -1.78
CA ALA A 9 -43.16 0.44 -1.21
C ALA A 9 -41.95 0.05 -2.08
N VAL A 10 -42.03 0.20 -3.38
CA VAL A 10 -40.94 -0.08 -4.33
C VAL A 10 -39.89 1.03 -4.36
N LEU A 11 -40.29 2.30 -4.12
CA LEU A 11 -39.33 3.40 -4.03
C LEU A 11 -38.51 3.40 -2.73
N LEU A 12 -39.06 2.82 -1.65
CA LEU A 12 -38.33 2.75 -0.36
C LEU A 12 -37.29 1.64 -0.28
N SER A 13 -37.40 0.62 -1.16
CA SER A 13 -36.46 -0.51 -1.20
C SER A 13 -35.21 -0.23 -2.07
N LEU A 14 -35.19 0.86 -2.82
CA LEU A 14 -34.07 1.19 -3.72
C LEU A 14 -33.00 2.08 -3.08
N VAL A 15 -33.21 2.54 -1.83
CA VAL A 15 -32.26 3.42 -1.10
C VAL A 15 -31.33 2.63 -0.16
N ALA A 16 -31.47 1.30 -0.08
CA ALA A 16 -30.54 0.46 0.66
C ALA A 16 -29.31 0.07 -0.19
N ALA A 17 -28.76 1.02 -0.96
CA ALA A 17 -27.61 0.77 -1.83
C ALA A 17 -26.32 1.28 -1.18
N ALA A 18 -25.51 0.31 -0.81
CA ALA A 18 -24.04 0.38 -0.81
C ALA A 18 -23.43 1.52 0.03
N THR A 19 -23.36 1.34 1.32
CA THR A 19 -22.20 1.88 2.04
C THR A 19 -20.97 1.10 1.59
N ALA A 20 -20.36 1.55 0.48
CA ALA A 20 -19.00 1.17 0.17
C ALA A 20 -18.14 1.68 1.33
N GLY A 21 -17.84 0.78 2.28
CA GLY A 21 -16.99 1.10 3.42
C GLY A 21 -15.60 1.43 2.92
N ALA A 22 -15.31 2.73 2.75
CA ALA A 22 -13.94 3.17 2.54
C ALA A 22 -13.15 2.84 3.82
N ALA A 23 -12.03 2.15 3.69
CA ALA A 23 -11.14 1.93 4.82
C ALA A 23 -10.64 3.29 5.30
N VAL A 24 -10.89 3.61 6.56
CA VAL A 24 -10.39 4.82 7.22
C VAL A 24 -9.06 4.46 7.88
N LEU A 25 -7.97 5.07 7.42
CA LEU A 25 -6.62 4.75 7.85
C LEU A 25 -5.92 6.00 8.43
N PRO A 26 -5.06 5.85 9.45
CA PRO A 26 -4.27 6.96 9.96
C PRO A 26 -3.24 7.39 8.90
N TRP A 27 -3.15 8.69 8.68
CA TRP A 27 -2.10 9.28 7.84
C TRP A 27 -0.74 9.21 8.53
N MET A 28 0.29 8.92 7.76
CA MET A 28 1.68 8.91 8.21
C MET A 28 2.52 9.76 7.26
N SER A 29 3.41 10.58 7.82
CA SER A 29 4.41 11.33 7.05
C SER A 29 5.49 10.40 6.50
N LEU A 30 6.27 10.87 5.52
CA LEU A 30 7.41 10.12 4.98
C LEU A 30 8.42 9.75 6.07
N GLU A 31 8.64 10.65 7.05
CA GLU A 31 9.51 10.40 8.20
C GLU A 31 8.97 9.26 9.07
N GLU A 32 7.67 9.27 9.39
CA GLU A 32 7.02 8.21 10.18
C GLU A 32 7.05 6.86 9.45
N ILE A 33 6.75 6.84 8.13
CA ILE A 33 6.83 5.63 7.31
C ILE A 33 8.26 5.10 7.27
N THR A 34 9.26 5.98 7.07
CA THR A 34 10.69 5.62 7.05
C THR A 34 11.15 5.08 8.40
N GLY A 35 10.71 5.70 9.49
CA GLY A 35 11.02 5.27 10.85
C GLY A 35 10.47 3.87 11.15
N ARG A 36 9.22 3.61 10.77
CA ARG A 36 8.52 2.36 11.02
C ARG A 36 9.00 1.20 10.14
N ALA A 37 9.39 1.49 8.90
CA ALA A 37 9.87 0.46 7.99
C ALA A 37 11.14 -0.22 8.52
N GLU A 38 11.18 -1.55 8.49
CA GLU A 38 12.41 -2.33 8.71
C GLU A 38 13.22 -2.46 7.43
N VAL A 39 12.52 -2.53 6.30
CA VAL A 39 13.11 -2.69 4.98
C VAL A 39 12.60 -1.60 4.06
N ILE A 40 13.50 -0.92 3.35
CA ILE A 40 13.15 0.05 2.32
C ILE A 40 13.92 -0.32 1.05
N VAL A 41 13.20 -0.55 -0.04
CA VAL A 41 13.80 -0.95 -1.31
C VAL A 41 13.20 -0.20 -2.49
N LEU A 42 14.03 0.07 -3.51
CA LEU A 42 13.61 0.31 -4.87
C LEU A 42 13.71 -1.02 -5.60
N GLY A 43 12.70 -1.40 -6.36
CA GLY A 43 12.71 -2.66 -7.10
C GLY A 43 11.59 -2.77 -8.12
N THR A 44 11.62 -3.88 -8.84
CA THR A 44 10.62 -4.23 -9.86
C THR A 44 9.87 -5.50 -9.45
N VAL A 45 8.56 -5.48 -9.54
CA VAL A 45 7.70 -6.64 -9.25
C VAL A 45 7.91 -7.68 -10.34
N GLU A 46 8.35 -8.88 -9.96
CA GLU A 46 8.52 -10.00 -10.87
C GLU A 46 7.24 -10.82 -11.03
N SER A 47 6.57 -11.08 -9.89
CA SER A 47 5.31 -11.83 -9.87
C SER A 47 4.38 -11.32 -8.77
N ALA A 48 3.08 -11.62 -8.92
CA ALA A 48 2.06 -11.36 -7.93
C ALA A 48 1.02 -12.49 -8.01
N GLU A 49 0.99 -13.35 -7.00
CA GLU A 49 0.21 -14.58 -7.00
C GLU A 49 -0.72 -14.64 -5.79
N GLY A 50 -1.98 -14.99 -6.04
CA GLY A 50 -2.95 -15.23 -4.97
C GLY A 50 -2.64 -16.53 -4.23
N ALA A 51 -2.69 -16.47 -2.90
CA ALA A 51 -2.50 -17.62 -2.03
C ALA A 51 -3.42 -17.52 -0.82
N TRP A 52 -3.64 -18.60 -0.12
CA TRP A 52 -4.22 -18.55 1.23
C TRP A 52 -3.20 -17.99 2.21
N SER A 53 -3.67 -17.20 3.18
CA SER A 53 -2.88 -16.83 4.34
C SER A 53 -2.41 -18.09 5.08
N GLU A 54 -1.40 -17.97 5.91
CA GLU A 54 -0.81 -19.11 6.62
C GLU A 54 -1.83 -19.84 7.51
N ASP A 55 -2.75 -19.09 8.12
CA ASP A 55 -3.85 -19.64 8.91
C ASP A 55 -5.06 -20.13 8.07
N GLY A 56 -4.98 -20.03 6.73
CA GLY A 56 -6.02 -20.45 5.79
C GLY A 56 -7.31 -19.62 5.82
N ARG A 57 -7.31 -18.47 6.50
CA ARG A 57 -8.55 -17.71 6.73
C ARG A 57 -8.89 -16.69 5.66
N ILE A 58 -7.88 -16.11 5.03
CA ILE A 58 -8.07 -15.07 4.02
C ILE A 58 -7.21 -15.35 2.79
N ILE A 59 -7.62 -14.79 1.66
CA ILE A 59 -6.78 -14.78 0.47
C ILE A 59 -5.85 -13.58 0.56
N VAL A 60 -4.60 -13.81 0.28
CA VAL A 60 -3.53 -12.80 0.19
C VAL A 60 -2.88 -12.86 -1.19
N THR A 61 -2.26 -11.77 -1.60
CA THR A 61 -1.38 -11.76 -2.78
C THR A 61 0.07 -11.71 -2.30
N ARG A 62 0.88 -12.67 -2.72
CA ARG A 62 2.32 -12.70 -2.51
C ARG A 62 3.00 -12.17 -3.76
N SER A 63 3.72 -11.07 -3.61
CA SER A 63 4.44 -10.42 -4.70
C SER A 63 5.94 -10.57 -4.46
N THR A 64 6.64 -11.12 -5.46
CA THR A 64 8.11 -11.15 -5.47
C THR A 64 8.62 -9.89 -6.13
N VAL A 65 9.48 -9.17 -5.43
CA VAL A 65 10.08 -7.92 -5.92
C VAL A 65 11.59 -8.10 -6.03
N SER A 66 12.12 -7.98 -7.24
CA SER A 66 13.56 -7.91 -7.50
C SER A 66 14.09 -6.56 -7.04
N VAL A 67 15.12 -6.57 -6.21
CA VAL A 67 15.64 -5.35 -5.57
C VAL A 67 16.74 -4.74 -6.43
N GLU A 68 16.50 -3.51 -6.91
CA GLU A 68 17.49 -2.70 -7.62
C GLU A 68 18.43 -1.98 -6.63
N ARG A 69 17.85 -1.52 -5.51
CA ARG A 69 18.58 -0.79 -4.47
C ARG A 69 17.92 -0.98 -3.11
N ALA A 70 18.71 -1.40 -2.12
CA ALA A 70 18.28 -1.42 -0.72
C ALA A 70 18.71 -0.11 -0.04
N LEU A 71 17.73 0.61 0.56
CA LEU A 71 17.95 1.86 1.29
C LEU A 71 17.99 1.62 2.81
N LYS A 72 17.28 0.57 3.30
CA LYS A 72 17.26 0.18 4.71
C LYS A 72 17.10 -1.34 4.83
N GLY A 73 17.63 -1.96 5.89
CA GLY A 73 17.46 -3.38 6.17
C GLY A 73 18.48 -4.30 5.52
N GLY A 74 19.58 -3.76 4.99
CA GLY A 74 20.70 -4.51 4.42
C GLY A 74 20.52 -4.97 2.98
N PRO A 75 21.59 -5.43 2.33
CA PRO A 75 21.57 -5.86 0.94
C PRO A 75 20.76 -7.15 0.77
N ARG A 76 19.97 -7.21 -0.30
CA ARG A 76 19.14 -8.36 -0.67
C ARG A 76 18.81 -8.34 -2.15
N ALA A 77 18.68 -9.52 -2.76
CA ALA A 77 18.34 -9.62 -4.17
C ALA A 77 16.82 -9.50 -4.38
N GLN A 78 16.03 -10.03 -3.46
CA GLN A 78 14.57 -10.07 -3.55
C GLN A 78 13.91 -9.83 -2.20
N VAL A 79 12.66 -9.36 -2.22
CA VAL A 79 11.76 -9.33 -1.07
C VAL A 79 10.41 -9.93 -1.46
N ILE A 80 9.76 -10.61 -0.53
CA ILE A 80 8.39 -11.10 -0.68
C ILE A 80 7.47 -10.16 0.09
N VAL A 81 6.51 -9.57 -0.63
CA VAL A 81 5.50 -8.67 -0.06
C VAL A 81 4.16 -9.38 -0.06
N GLU A 82 3.54 -9.47 1.10
CA GLU A 82 2.21 -10.05 1.27
C GLU A 82 1.19 -8.93 1.49
N THR A 83 0.12 -8.93 0.70
CA THR A 83 -0.97 -7.97 0.80
C THR A 83 -2.31 -8.70 0.86
N PRO A 84 -3.28 -8.23 1.66
CA PRO A 84 -4.59 -8.83 1.70
C PRO A 84 -5.32 -8.67 0.37
N GLY A 85 -6.11 -9.67 0.01
CA GLY A 85 -6.83 -9.72 -1.26
C GLY A 85 -6.12 -10.52 -2.34
N GLY A 86 -6.84 -10.84 -3.40
CA GLY A 86 -6.37 -11.65 -4.52
C GLY A 86 -7.36 -12.71 -4.95
N ARG A 87 -6.88 -13.66 -5.74
CA ARG A 87 -7.71 -14.76 -6.27
C ARG A 87 -7.00 -16.11 -6.11
N VAL A 88 -7.73 -17.10 -5.61
CA VAL A 88 -7.29 -18.49 -5.55
C VAL A 88 -8.41 -19.38 -6.13
N GLY A 89 -8.16 -20.00 -7.26
CA GLY A 89 -9.19 -20.74 -7.99
C GLY A 89 -10.39 -19.86 -8.34
N ASP A 90 -11.57 -20.23 -7.88
CA ASP A 90 -12.83 -19.50 -8.12
C ASP A 90 -13.13 -18.47 -7.03
N GLN A 91 -12.33 -18.41 -5.98
CA GLN A 91 -12.53 -17.50 -4.87
C GLN A 91 -11.73 -16.21 -5.05
N THR A 92 -12.38 -15.08 -4.80
CA THR A 92 -11.77 -13.76 -4.87
C THR A 92 -12.06 -12.99 -3.59
N LEU A 93 -11.01 -12.43 -2.99
CA LEU A 93 -11.12 -11.49 -1.88
C LEU A 93 -10.69 -10.09 -2.36
N ILE A 94 -11.56 -9.11 -2.14
CA ILE A 94 -11.24 -7.69 -2.42
C ILE A 94 -11.02 -7.01 -1.08
N ALA A 95 -9.80 -6.51 -0.85
CA ALA A 95 -9.46 -5.71 0.32
C ALA A 95 -9.37 -4.23 -0.10
N SER A 96 -10.35 -3.43 0.32
CA SER A 96 -10.41 -2.01 -0.06
C SER A 96 -9.16 -1.25 0.39
N GLY A 97 -8.54 -0.52 -0.53
CA GLY A 97 -7.35 0.30 -0.28
C GLY A 97 -6.05 -0.49 -0.10
N ALA A 98 -6.07 -1.83 -0.14
CA ALA A 98 -4.85 -2.60 -0.13
C ALA A 98 -4.01 -2.36 -1.40
N PRO A 99 -2.68 -2.35 -1.30
CA PRO A 99 -1.83 -2.19 -2.47
C PRO A 99 -2.00 -3.39 -3.42
N VAL A 100 -2.12 -3.06 -4.71
CA VAL A 100 -2.18 -4.07 -5.78
C VAL A 100 -0.91 -3.96 -6.59
N PHE A 101 -0.20 -5.07 -6.73
CA PHE A 101 1.02 -5.19 -7.52
C PHE A 101 0.78 -5.95 -8.82
N ARG A 102 1.48 -5.57 -9.87
CA ARG A 102 1.50 -6.27 -11.15
C ARG A 102 2.95 -6.50 -11.58
N ALA A 103 3.21 -7.61 -12.24
CA ALA A 103 4.51 -7.86 -12.83
C ALA A 103 4.91 -6.70 -13.75
N GLY A 104 6.15 -6.22 -13.61
CA GLY A 104 6.67 -5.04 -14.29
C GLY A 104 6.46 -3.72 -13.55
N ASP A 105 5.66 -3.67 -12.47
CA ASP A 105 5.55 -2.46 -11.64
C ASP A 105 6.91 -2.15 -11.01
N ARG A 106 7.42 -0.95 -11.24
CA ARG A 106 8.61 -0.44 -10.56
C ARG A 106 8.19 0.42 -9.38
N VAL A 107 8.72 0.12 -8.19
CA VAL A 107 8.20 0.66 -6.93
C VAL A 107 9.31 1.00 -5.94
N VAL A 108 9.05 2.00 -5.08
CA VAL A 108 9.76 2.15 -3.80
C VAL A 108 8.84 1.65 -2.72
N LEU A 109 9.31 0.72 -1.91
CA LEU A 109 8.54 0.06 -0.86
C LEU A 109 9.15 0.31 0.52
N PHE A 110 8.29 0.70 1.44
CA PHE A 110 8.56 0.80 2.87
C PHE A 110 7.85 -0.37 3.53
N LEU A 111 8.62 -1.29 4.09
CA LEU A 111 8.14 -2.60 4.49
C LEU A 111 8.36 -2.86 5.98
N GLU A 112 7.40 -3.52 6.59
CA GLU A 112 7.46 -4.07 7.95
C GLU A 112 7.25 -5.59 7.90
N PRO A 113 7.62 -6.37 8.94
CA PRO A 113 7.38 -7.80 8.95
C PRO A 113 5.91 -8.15 8.78
N ALA A 114 5.60 -9.18 8.00
CA ALA A 114 4.26 -9.73 7.85
C ALA A 114 4.17 -11.10 8.54
N GLY A 115 3.25 -11.21 9.50
CA GLY A 115 2.99 -12.46 10.21
C GLY A 115 4.13 -12.93 11.14
N ALA A 116 4.01 -14.13 11.67
CA ALA A 116 5.08 -14.79 12.40
C ALA A 116 6.13 -15.30 11.41
N ALA A 117 7.40 -15.21 11.80
CA ALA A 117 8.48 -15.80 11.02
C ALA A 117 8.40 -17.31 11.14
N ASP A 118 8.08 -18.00 10.05
CA ASP A 118 8.19 -19.45 9.97
C ASP A 118 9.66 -19.85 9.97
N PRO A 119 10.11 -20.71 10.88
CA PRO A 119 11.48 -21.20 10.84
C PRO A 119 11.77 -21.90 9.51
N GLY A 120 12.65 -21.30 8.68
CA GLY A 120 13.05 -21.85 7.38
C GLY A 120 12.31 -21.29 6.17
N ALA A 121 11.25 -20.51 6.33
CA ALA A 121 10.62 -19.79 5.23
C ALA A 121 11.31 -18.44 4.97
N ALA A 122 11.26 -17.97 3.72
CA ALA A 122 11.72 -16.63 3.40
C ALA A 122 10.87 -15.57 4.14
N PRO A 123 11.48 -14.53 4.74
CA PRO A 123 10.76 -13.52 5.47
C PRO A 123 9.77 -12.78 4.55
N ARG A 124 8.53 -12.68 5.01
CA ARG A 124 7.47 -11.94 4.33
C ARG A 124 7.33 -10.56 4.94
N HIS A 125 6.94 -9.61 4.12
CA HIS A 125 6.79 -8.22 4.52
C HIS A 125 5.41 -7.71 4.13
N ALA A 126 4.89 -6.79 4.93
CA ALA A 126 3.71 -5.98 4.63
C ALA A 126 4.14 -4.55 4.27
N VAL A 127 3.32 -3.84 3.52
CA VAL A 127 3.54 -2.43 3.23
C VAL A 127 3.15 -1.60 4.46
N VAL A 128 4.04 -0.73 4.93
CA VAL A 128 3.77 0.16 6.07
C VAL A 128 2.57 1.05 5.79
N GLY A 129 1.69 1.16 6.79
CA GLY A 129 0.53 2.05 6.69
C GLY A 129 -0.45 1.65 5.59
N TRP A 130 -0.64 0.36 5.37
CA TRP A 130 -1.52 -0.22 4.37
C TRP A 130 -1.00 0.04 2.94
N ASN A 131 -1.27 1.20 2.36
CA ASN A 131 -0.79 1.59 1.03
C ASN A 131 0.14 2.82 1.05
N LEU A 132 0.32 3.46 2.22
CA LEU A 132 1.15 4.67 2.34
C LEU A 132 2.63 4.40 2.03
N GLY A 133 3.12 3.20 2.35
CA GLY A 133 4.50 2.79 2.10
C GLY A 133 4.76 2.28 0.67
N ARG A 134 3.81 2.44 -0.28
CA ARG A 134 3.99 2.06 -1.67
C ARG A 134 4.05 3.28 -2.57
N MET A 135 5.19 3.56 -3.16
CA MET A 135 5.38 4.60 -4.17
C MET A 135 5.58 3.96 -5.54
N SER A 136 4.83 4.39 -6.54
CA SER A 136 5.02 3.94 -7.92
C SER A 136 6.11 4.75 -8.60
N VAL A 137 6.97 4.09 -9.36
CA VAL A 137 7.98 4.74 -10.17
C VAL A 137 7.58 4.61 -11.64
N ARG A 138 7.49 5.73 -12.33
CA ARG A 138 7.24 5.76 -13.77
C ARG A 138 8.27 6.59 -14.50
N ARG A 139 8.57 6.19 -15.71
CA ARG A 139 9.40 6.99 -16.62
C ARG A 139 8.54 8.03 -17.32
N GLU A 140 8.93 9.29 -17.23
CA GLU A 140 8.25 10.36 -17.94
C GLU A 140 8.67 10.36 -19.43
N PRO A 141 7.73 10.19 -20.39
CA PRO A 141 8.09 10.04 -21.80
C PRO A 141 8.79 11.26 -22.40
N ARG A 142 8.44 12.46 -21.92
CA ARG A 142 8.96 13.73 -22.48
C ARG A 142 10.39 14.03 -22.07
N THR A 143 10.75 13.71 -20.83
CA THR A 143 12.06 14.07 -20.27
C THR A 143 12.98 12.86 -20.08
N GLY A 144 12.42 11.64 -20.14
CA GLY A 144 13.13 10.41 -19.84
C GLY A 144 13.48 10.25 -18.35
N ARG A 145 12.97 11.11 -17.48
CA ARG A 145 13.22 11.05 -16.02
C ARG A 145 12.31 10.02 -15.35
N ASP A 146 12.83 9.39 -14.32
CA ASP A 146 12.05 8.53 -13.46
C ASP A 146 11.39 9.40 -12.37
N LEU A 147 10.07 9.33 -12.28
CA LEU A 147 9.25 10.06 -11.32
C LEU A 147 8.63 9.09 -10.33
N VAL A 148 8.55 9.52 -9.07
CA VAL A 148 7.86 8.84 -7.98
C VAL A 148 6.49 9.47 -7.78
N GLU A 149 5.47 8.64 -7.75
CA GLU A 149 4.10 9.04 -7.48
C GLU A 149 3.54 8.25 -6.29
N ASP A 150 2.96 8.99 -5.37
CA ASP A 150 2.15 8.40 -4.30
C ASP A 150 0.77 8.01 -4.86
N ARG A 151 0.37 6.76 -4.67
CA ARG A 151 -0.94 6.25 -5.08
C ARG A 151 -1.76 5.84 -3.87
N THR A 152 -2.20 6.82 -3.10
CA THR A 152 -3.15 6.61 -2.00
C THR A 152 -4.60 6.44 -2.48
N ALA A 153 -4.82 6.26 -3.79
CA ALA A 153 -6.13 6.15 -4.39
C ALA A 153 -6.95 5.00 -3.79
N GLY A 154 -8.17 5.31 -3.36
CA GLY A 154 -9.14 4.34 -2.86
C GLY A 154 -9.21 4.17 -1.34
N SER A 155 -8.40 4.90 -0.57
CA SER A 155 -8.46 4.94 0.89
C SER A 155 -8.69 6.35 1.41
N LEU A 156 -9.44 6.46 2.51
CA LEU A 156 -9.58 7.70 3.25
C LEU A 156 -8.55 7.71 4.38
N TYR A 157 -7.65 8.68 4.34
CA TYR A 157 -6.69 8.89 5.42
C TYR A 157 -7.14 10.03 6.32
N LEU A 158 -6.96 9.86 7.63
CA LEU A 158 -7.24 10.90 8.62
C LEU A 158 -5.95 11.31 9.32
N ASP A 159 -5.79 12.60 9.57
CA ASP A 159 -4.73 13.12 10.42
C ASP A 159 -4.99 12.81 11.91
N ARG A 160 -4.04 13.17 12.79
CA ARG A 160 -4.16 12.93 14.24
C ARG A 160 -5.36 13.65 14.87
N GLN A 161 -5.95 14.64 14.20
CA GLN A 161 -7.13 15.39 14.61
C GLN A 161 -8.43 14.83 13.97
N GLY A 162 -8.34 13.68 13.26
CA GLY A 162 -9.49 13.05 12.61
C GLY A 162 -9.98 13.78 11.35
N ARG A 163 -9.18 14.66 10.75
CA ARG A 163 -9.53 15.40 9.54
C ARG A 163 -9.08 14.62 8.31
N PRO A 164 -9.90 14.55 7.25
CA PRO A 164 -9.52 13.91 6.01
C PRO A 164 -8.23 14.52 5.42
N VAL A 165 -7.30 13.65 5.06
CA VAL A 165 -6.08 14.02 4.33
C VAL A 165 -6.29 13.61 2.89
N GLY A 166 -6.48 14.60 2.02
CA GLY A 166 -6.60 14.39 0.58
C GLY A 166 -5.22 14.20 -0.08
N PRO A 167 -5.20 13.74 -1.34
CA PRO A 167 -3.98 13.59 -2.13
C PRO A 167 -3.17 14.90 -2.25
N GLU A 168 -3.82 16.05 -2.09
CA GLU A 168 -3.19 17.37 -2.09
C GLU A 168 -2.33 17.64 -0.85
N ARG A 169 -2.60 16.95 0.28
CA ARG A 169 -1.82 17.07 1.52
C ARG A 169 -0.64 16.10 1.60
N SER A 170 -0.59 15.06 0.77
CA SER A 170 0.66 14.32 0.55
C SER A 170 1.75 15.23 -0.03
N GLY A 171 1.36 16.44 -0.44
CA GLY A 171 2.20 17.64 -0.46
C GLY A 171 3.17 17.74 -1.61
N LYS A 172 3.28 16.75 -2.45
CA LYS A 172 4.19 16.85 -3.60
C LYS A 172 3.57 16.08 -4.77
N GLY A 173 3.37 16.81 -5.87
CA GLY A 173 3.23 16.20 -7.18
C GLY A 173 4.40 15.23 -7.45
N PRO A 174 4.42 14.57 -8.62
CA PRO A 174 5.47 13.62 -8.94
C PRO A 174 6.86 14.20 -8.66
N ALA A 175 7.65 13.53 -7.82
CA ALA A 175 9.01 13.92 -7.49
C ALA A 175 10.00 13.15 -8.36
N GLU A 176 11.14 13.74 -8.69
CA GLU A 176 12.21 13.00 -9.36
C GLU A 176 12.73 11.89 -8.44
N LEU A 177 12.83 10.65 -8.95
CA LEU A 177 13.23 9.48 -8.18
C LEU A 177 14.55 9.69 -7.43
N LYS A 178 15.54 10.29 -8.08
CA LYS A 178 16.86 10.55 -7.47
C LYS A 178 16.73 11.45 -6.23
N GLN A 179 15.93 12.51 -6.33
CA GLN A 179 15.70 13.44 -5.22
C GLN A 179 14.95 12.75 -4.07
N PHE A 180 13.90 11.99 -4.40
CA PHE A 180 13.13 11.22 -3.43
C PHE A 180 13.99 10.21 -2.66
N LEU A 181 14.80 9.41 -3.38
CA LEU A 181 15.71 8.44 -2.75
C LEU A 181 16.72 9.15 -1.83
N GLY A 182 17.28 10.29 -2.24
CA GLY A 182 18.18 11.06 -1.40
C GLY A 182 17.51 11.62 -0.14
N GLU A 183 16.21 11.96 -0.19
CA GLU A 183 15.44 12.33 0.99
C GLU A 183 15.24 11.14 1.93
N VAL A 184 14.86 9.98 1.40
CA VAL A 184 14.71 8.75 2.18
C VAL A 184 16.02 8.35 2.86
N GLU A 185 17.15 8.40 2.15
CA GLU A 185 18.46 8.07 2.72
C GLU A 185 18.86 9.01 3.87
N ARG A 186 18.54 10.30 3.74
CA ARG A 186 18.76 11.25 4.84
C ARG A 186 17.90 10.91 6.06
N LEU A 187 16.64 10.53 5.85
CA LEU A 187 15.74 10.12 6.94
C LEU A 187 16.22 8.82 7.60
N VAL A 188 16.68 7.85 6.81
CA VAL A 188 17.27 6.61 7.33
C VAL A 188 18.51 6.89 8.16
N ALA A 189 19.40 7.77 7.70
CA ALA A 189 20.62 8.15 8.42
C ALA A 189 20.34 8.93 9.72
N ALA A 190 19.28 9.75 9.73
CA ALA A 190 18.85 10.49 10.92
C ALA A 190 18.28 9.59 12.03
N GLY A 191 17.81 8.38 11.66
CA GLY A 191 17.14 7.46 12.59
C GLY A 191 15.74 7.94 13.00
N PRO A 192 14.99 7.11 13.74
CA PRO A 192 13.69 7.50 14.25
C PRO A 192 13.81 8.65 15.24
N ARG A 193 12.98 9.69 15.08
CA ARG A 193 12.86 10.72 16.13
C ARG A 193 12.44 10.07 17.42
N ARG A 194 13.23 10.22 18.45
CA ARG A 194 12.78 9.95 19.82
C ARG A 194 11.82 11.08 20.18
N ASP A 195 10.51 10.83 19.99
CA ASP A 195 9.52 11.72 20.57
C ASP A 195 9.78 11.74 22.07
N GLY A 196 10.22 12.90 22.57
CA GLY A 196 10.43 13.10 23.98
C GLY A 196 9.12 12.82 24.73
N ARG A 197 9.21 11.94 25.72
CA ARG A 197 8.18 11.78 26.76
C ARG A 197 7.97 13.07 27.49
#